data_85f5ba0157a4028189c254374f147f36
#
_entry.id   85f5ba0157a4028189c254374f147f36
#
_cell.length_a   1.000
_cell.length_b   1.000
_cell.length_c   1.000
_cell.angle_alpha   90.00
_cell.angle_beta   90.00
_cell.angle_gamma   90.00
#
_symmetry.space_group_name_H-M   'P 1'
#
loop_
_entity.id
_entity.type
_entity.pdbx_description
1 polymer ?
#
loop_
_entity_poly.entity_id
_entity_poly.type
_entity_poly.pdbx_seq_one_letter_code
_entity_poly.pdbx_strand_id
1 'polypeptide(L)'
;EYCNSFLSFCPTVAVILNVEEDHLDFFRDLADIQHSFRRFAELVPPAGPVIVNADNAGAMEAVAGLEPPIFTFGLDHTADCTAANLTEVDGRPVFDVMIRGEKYARVELHVYGHHNVLNALAAASAAWALGLPGHAVETGLASFTGAGRRFEHKGTYHGAEVYDDYA
;
A
#
# COMPACT_ATOMS: atom_id res chain seq x y z
N GLU A 1 3.85 2.58 -14.18
CA GLU A 1 5.33 2.44 -14.19
C GLU A 1 5.89 2.53 -15.60
N TYR A 2 5.34 1.76 -16.54
CA TYR A 2 5.78 1.78 -17.93
C TYR A 2 5.81 3.20 -18.51
N CYS A 3 6.91 3.55 -19.15
CA CYS A 3 7.21 4.88 -19.72
C CYS A 3 7.21 6.03 -18.71
N ASN A 4 7.38 5.76 -17.40
CA ASN A 4 7.41 6.79 -16.35
C ASN A 4 6.17 7.71 -16.36
N SER A 5 5.02 7.23 -16.79
CA SER A 5 3.79 8.04 -16.94
C SER A 5 3.34 8.68 -15.61
N PHE A 6 3.63 8.05 -14.47
CA PHE A 6 3.33 8.59 -13.15
C PHE A 6 4.12 9.86 -12.79
N LEU A 7 5.23 10.15 -13.48
CA LEU A 7 5.97 11.41 -13.29
C LEU A 7 5.24 12.65 -13.83
N SER A 8 4.14 12.45 -14.54
CA SER A 8 3.29 13.56 -14.99
C SER A 8 2.29 14.04 -13.94
N PHE A 9 2.19 13.35 -12.79
CA PHE A 9 1.33 13.77 -11.69
C PHE A 9 2.01 14.84 -10.83
N CYS A 10 1.20 15.58 -10.08
CA CYS A 10 1.64 16.54 -9.06
C CYS A 10 1.08 16.09 -7.71
N PRO A 11 1.66 15.08 -7.06
CA PRO A 11 1.10 14.51 -5.83
C PRO A 11 1.30 15.45 -4.64
N THR A 12 0.26 15.61 -3.81
CA THR A 12 0.37 16.24 -2.49
C THR A 12 0.90 15.23 -1.47
N VAL A 13 0.55 13.97 -1.66
CA VAL A 13 1.00 12.80 -0.88
C VAL A 13 1.35 11.71 -1.88
N ALA A 14 2.52 11.11 -1.76
CA ALA A 14 2.89 9.93 -2.54
C ALA A 14 2.82 8.67 -1.68
N VAL A 15 2.37 7.56 -2.27
CA VAL A 15 2.37 6.24 -1.62
C VAL A 15 3.14 5.27 -2.50
N ILE A 16 4.17 4.63 -1.95
CA ILE A 16 5.00 3.63 -2.63
C ILE A 16 4.85 2.30 -1.90
N LEU A 17 4.23 1.33 -2.57
CA LEU A 17 3.91 0.02 -1.99
C LEU A 17 5.12 -0.92 -2.05
N ASN A 18 5.71 -1.03 -3.24
CA ASN A 18 6.89 -1.85 -3.50
C ASN A 18 7.65 -1.33 -4.71
N VAL A 19 8.94 -1.61 -4.74
CA VAL A 19 9.83 -1.35 -5.88
C VAL A 19 10.64 -2.62 -6.10
N GLU A 20 10.35 -3.32 -7.18
CA GLU A 20 10.90 -4.61 -7.55
C GLU A 20 11.28 -4.62 -9.03
N GLU A 21 12.00 -5.63 -9.47
CA GLU A 21 12.31 -5.80 -10.89
C GLU A 21 11.07 -6.17 -11.68
N ASP A 22 10.54 -5.19 -12.40
CA ASP A 22 9.41 -5.33 -13.31
C ASP A 22 9.59 -4.40 -14.51
N HIS A 23 8.86 -4.63 -15.59
CA HIS A 23 8.95 -3.83 -16.81
C HIS A 23 10.38 -3.65 -17.35
N LEU A 24 11.18 -4.74 -17.33
CA LEU A 24 12.58 -4.74 -17.85
C LEU A 24 12.66 -4.56 -19.38
N ASP A 25 11.55 -4.52 -20.08
CA ASP A 25 11.42 -4.06 -21.45
C ASP A 25 11.58 -2.53 -21.60
N PHE A 26 11.38 -1.79 -20.49
CA PHE A 26 11.55 -0.34 -20.42
C PHE A 26 12.69 0.08 -19.50
N PHE A 27 12.78 -0.47 -18.28
CA PHE A 27 13.85 -0.20 -17.32
C PHE A 27 15.02 -1.15 -17.53
N ARG A 28 16.24 -0.65 -17.30
CA ARG A 28 17.47 -1.44 -17.47
C ARG A 28 17.68 -2.44 -16.34
N ASP A 29 17.36 -2.03 -15.09
CA ASP A 29 17.62 -2.78 -13.88
C ASP A 29 16.84 -2.17 -12.69
N LEU A 30 16.93 -2.80 -11.52
CA LEU A 30 16.30 -2.31 -10.29
C LEU A 30 16.74 -0.89 -9.93
N ALA A 31 18.00 -0.52 -10.15
CA ALA A 31 18.50 0.81 -9.82
C ALA A 31 17.82 1.90 -10.68
N ASP A 32 17.54 1.59 -11.94
CA ASP A 32 16.83 2.48 -12.86
C ASP A 32 15.36 2.66 -12.41
N ILE A 33 14.72 1.57 -11.94
CA ILE A 33 13.37 1.60 -11.36
C ILE A 33 13.38 2.45 -10.08
N GLN A 34 14.31 2.20 -9.16
CA GLN A 34 14.46 2.98 -7.92
C GLN A 34 14.65 4.46 -8.20
N HIS A 35 15.50 4.80 -9.18
CA HIS A 35 15.70 6.18 -9.60
C HIS A 35 14.39 6.82 -10.11
N SER A 36 13.58 6.07 -10.83
CA SER A 36 12.28 6.54 -11.31
C SER A 36 11.29 6.81 -10.18
N PHE A 37 11.18 5.90 -9.21
CA PHE A 37 10.35 6.10 -8.02
C PHE A 37 10.87 7.23 -7.13
N ARG A 38 12.20 7.41 -7.05
CA ARG A 38 12.79 8.57 -6.38
C ARG A 38 12.31 9.88 -6.99
N ARG A 39 12.38 10.00 -8.31
CA ARG A 39 11.89 11.17 -9.03
C ARG A 39 10.40 11.42 -8.77
N PHE A 40 9.61 10.37 -8.67
CA PHE A 40 8.19 10.50 -8.30
C PHE A 40 8.02 11.05 -6.87
N ALA A 41 8.77 10.52 -5.92
CA ALA A 41 8.74 11.01 -4.54
C ALA A 41 9.21 12.47 -4.41
N GLU A 42 10.17 12.90 -5.23
CA GLU A 42 10.65 14.29 -5.31
C GLU A 42 9.60 15.29 -5.85
N LEU A 43 8.53 14.80 -6.50
CA LEU A 43 7.41 15.66 -6.92
C LEU A 43 6.51 16.09 -5.75
N VAL A 44 6.61 15.42 -4.60
CA VAL A 44 5.86 15.79 -3.40
C VAL A 44 6.45 17.07 -2.83
N PRO A 45 5.61 18.09 -2.51
CA PRO A 45 6.10 19.32 -1.92
C PRO A 45 6.74 19.08 -0.53
N PRO A 46 7.64 19.93 -0.05
CA PRO A 46 8.37 19.73 1.21
C PRO A 46 7.50 19.51 2.45
N ALA A 47 6.24 19.95 2.43
CA ALA A 47 5.28 19.73 3.51
C ALA A 47 4.43 18.48 3.34
N GLY A 48 4.48 17.84 2.18
CA GLY A 48 3.71 16.62 1.87
C GLY A 48 4.50 15.37 2.24
N PRO A 49 3.87 14.35 2.84
CA PRO A 49 4.56 13.12 3.17
C PRO A 49 4.71 12.18 1.98
N VAL A 50 5.82 11.44 1.96
CA VAL A 50 5.99 10.23 1.14
C VAL A 50 5.75 9.03 2.05
N ILE A 51 4.73 8.26 1.75
CA ILE A 51 4.32 7.06 2.50
C ILE A 51 4.96 5.86 1.82
N VAL A 52 5.74 5.07 2.55
CA VAL A 52 6.54 4.00 1.96
C VAL A 52 6.46 2.71 2.78
N ASN A 53 6.47 1.58 2.09
CA ASN A 53 6.51 0.27 2.72
C ASN A 53 7.91 -0.01 3.31
N ALA A 54 8.01 -0.05 4.64
CA ALA A 54 9.24 -0.36 5.35
C ALA A 54 9.72 -1.81 5.15
N ASP A 55 8.81 -2.72 4.82
CA ASP A 55 9.13 -4.14 4.60
C ASP A 55 9.70 -4.38 3.17
N ASN A 56 9.70 -3.36 2.31
CA ASN A 56 10.24 -3.44 0.96
C ASN A 56 11.56 -2.64 0.83
N ALA A 57 12.67 -3.35 0.75
CA ALA A 57 14.00 -2.75 0.69
C ALA A 57 14.18 -1.84 -0.55
N GLY A 58 13.61 -2.21 -1.71
CA GLY A 58 13.68 -1.42 -2.93
C GLY A 58 12.97 -0.08 -2.80
N ALA A 59 11.80 -0.06 -2.14
CA ALA A 59 11.05 1.16 -1.86
C ALA A 59 11.79 2.07 -0.87
N MET A 60 12.35 1.51 0.19
CA MET A 60 13.14 2.26 1.18
C MET A 60 14.39 2.89 0.58
N GLU A 61 15.10 2.15 -0.29
CA GLU A 61 16.28 2.67 -1.01
C GLU A 61 15.91 3.84 -1.93
N ALA A 62 14.77 3.72 -2.64
CA ALA A 62 14.30 4.77 -3.55
C ALA A 62 14.05 6.11 -2.83
N VAL A 63 13.65 6.09 -1.55
CA VAL A 63 13.34 7.31 -0.78
C VAL A 63 14.45 7.74 0.18
N ALA A 64 15.57 7.03 0.23
CA ALA A 64 16.67 7.31 1.14
C ALA A 64 17.22 8.74 0.94
N GLY A 65 17.25 9.54 2.03
CA GLY A 65 17.79 10.90 2.03
C GLY A 65 16.95 11.94 1.26
N LEU A 66 15.66 11.69 1.02
CA LEU A 66 14.75 12.70 0.47
C LEU A 66 14.43 13.80 1.49
N GLU A 67 14.18 15.02 0.99
CA GLU A 67 13.77 16.16 1.83
C GLU A 67 12.33 16.07 2.36
N PRO A 68 11.31 15.59 1.57
CA PRO A 68 9.96 15.43 2.08
C PRO A 68 9.91 14.45 3.26
N PRO A 69 8.99 14.65 4.22
CA PRO A 69 8.84 13.74 5.34
C PRO A 69 8.51 12.33 4.89
N ILE A 70 9.29 11.35 5.35
CA ILE A 70 9.00 9.94 5.10
C ILE A 70 8.12 9.42 6.23
N PHE A 71 7.01 8.80 5.87
CA PHE A 71 6.11 8.09 6.77
C PHE A 71 6.09 6.62 6.35
N THR A 72 6.45 5.73 7.26
CA THR A 72 6.59 4.31 6.96
C THR A 72 5.35 3.51 7.35
N PHE A 73 5.01 2.49 6.56
CA PHE A 73 4.06 1.46 6.96
C PHE A 73 4.66 0.07 6.73
N GLY A 74 4.19 -0.91 7.48
CA GLY A 74 4.67 -2.28 7.35
C GLY A 74 4.07 -3.18 8.41
N LEU A 75 4.41 -4.45 8.35
CA LEU A 75 4.09 -5.42 9.40
C LEU A 75 5.18 -5.48 10.47
N ASP A 76 6.34 -4.89 10.21
CA ASP A 76 7.43 -4.72 11.16
C ASP A 76 7.06 -3.66 12.22
N HIS A 77 7.45 -3.89 13.46
CA HIS A 77 7.18 -2.99 14.59
C HIS A 77 7.95 -1.67 14.56
N THR A 78 8.91 -1.52 13.65
CA THR A 78 9.71 -0.29 13.49
C THR A 78 9.05 0.76 12.60
N ALA A 79 7.97 0.43 11.89
CA ALA A 79 7.26 1.35 11.01
C ALA A 79 6.35 2.33 11.80
N ASP A 80 6.08 3.51 11.20
CA ASP A 80 5.13 4.49 11.77
C ASP A 80 3.69 3.96 11.83
N CYS A 81 3.28 3.18 10.82
CA CYS A 81 1.98 2.53 10.75
C CYS A 81 2.14 1.02 10.70
N THR A 82 1.54 0.30 11.65
CA THR A 82 1.65 -1.16 11.77
C THR A 82 0.29 -1.80 12.03
N ALA A 83 0.23 -3.14 11.91
CA ALA A 83 -0.92 -3.93 12.34
C ALA A 83 -0.64 -4.58 13.69
N ALA A 84 -1.57 -4.43 14.63
CA ALA A 84 -1.57 -5.16 15.90
C ALA A 84 -2.79 -6.09 15.98
N ASN A 85 -2.71 -7.11 16.85
CA ASN A 85 -3.80 -8.07 17.05
C ASN A 85 -4.32 -8.69 15.74
N LEU A 86 -3.42 -8.94 14.79
CA LEU A 86 -3.76 -9.53 13.49
C LEU A 86 -4.26 -10.96 13.68
N THR A 87 -5.47 -11.20 13.24
CA THR A 87 -6.18 -12.47 13.26
C THR A 87 -6.92 -12.67 11.95
N GLU A 88 -7.49 -13.84 11.75
CA GLU A 88 -8.34 -14.12 10.58
C GLU A 88 -9.72 -14.60 11.04
N VAL A 89 -10.74 -14.08 10.39
CA VAL A 89 -12.13 -14.55 10.50
C VAL A 89 -12.59 -15.00 9.11
N ASP A 90 -12.92 -16.26 8.97
CA ASP A 90 -13.25 -16.89 7.68
C ASP A 90 -12.16 -16.65 6.60
N GLY A 91 -10.87 -16.69 7.01
CA GLY A 91 -9.71 -16.43 6.16
C GLY A 91 -9.48 -14.96 5.79
N ARG A 92 -10.27 -14.03 6.34
CA ARG A 92 -10.14 -12.58 6.10
C ARG A 92 -9.42 -11.91 7.25
N PRO A 93 -8.45 -11.04 6.98
CA PRO A 93 -7.69 -10.35 8.02
C PRO A 93 -8.55 -9.39 8.84
N VAL A 94 -8.35 -9.45 10.17
CA VAL A 94 -8.93 -8.54 11.15
C VAL A 94 -7.81 -8.06 12.07
N PHE A 95 -7.62 -6.74 12.17
CA PHE A 95 -6.48 -6.18 12.91
C PHE A 95 -6.75 -4.74 13.39
N ASP A 96 -5.93 -4.29 14.33
CA ASP A 96 -5.87 -2.90 14.74
C ASP A 96 -4.77 -2.18 13.96
N VAL A 97 -5.11 -1.06 13.31
CA VAL A 97 -4.14 -0.14 12.73
C VAL A 97 -3.54 0.70 13.84
N MET A 98 -2.24 0.64 13.98
CA MET A 98 -1.48 1.41 14.96
C MET A 98 -0.69 2.51 14.23
N ILE A 99 -0.84 3.76 14.63
CA ILE A 99 -0.03 4.88 14.15
C ILE A 99 0.86 5.35 15.29
N ARG A 100 2.17 5.20 15.13
CA ARG A 100 3.18 5.58 16.13
C ARG A 100 2.88 5.03 17.53
N GLY A 101 2.39 3.80 17.57
CA GLY A 101 2.05 3.07 18.80
C GLY A 101 0.67 3.36 19.37
N GLU A 102 -0.10 4.27 18.78
CA GLU A 102 -1.48 4.56 19.18
C GLU A 102 -2.48 3.90 18.25
N LYS A 103 -3.56 3.35 18.80
CA LYS A 103 -4.63 2.74 18.01
C LYS A 103 -5.39 3.83 17.24
N TYR A 104 -5.42 3.67 15.91
CA TYR A 104 -6.09 4.59 15.00
C TYR A 104 -7.43 4.05 14.48
N ALA A 105 -7.47 2.76 14.11
CA ALA A 105 -8.67 2.13 13.55
C ALA A 105 -8.71 0.63 13.87
N ARG A 106 -9.91 0.03 13.85
CA ARG A 106 -10.12 -1.43 13.82
C ARG A 106 -10.59 -1.80 12.43
N VAL A 107 -9.85 -2.68 11.76
CA VAL A 107 -10.10 -3.06 10.36
C VAL A 107 -10.52 -4.52 10.26
N GLU A 108 -11.59 -4.75 9.50
CA GLU A 108 -12.04 -6.07 9.06
C GLU A 108 -12.08 -6.06 7.54
N LEU A 109 -11.15 -6.78 6.89
CA LEU A 109 -11.08 -6.80 5.44
C LEU A 109 -12.06 -7.81 4.85
N HIS A 110 -12.62 -7.49 3.69
CA HIS A 110 -13.42 -8.41 2.88
C HIS A 110 -12.62 -9.06 1.74
N VAL A 111 -11.29 -8.88 1.76
CA VAL A 111 -10.33 -9.46 0.83
C VAL A 111 -9.30 -10.30 1.59
N TYR A 112 -8.68 -11.26 0.91
CA TYR A 112 -7.78 -12.25 1.50
C TYR A 112 -6.32 -11.84 1.37
N GLY A 113 -5.48 -12.39 2.25
CA GLY A 113 -4.02 -12.40 2.14
C GLY A 113 -3.30 -11.21 2.78
N HIS A 114 -2.05 -11.48 3.19
CA HIS A 114 -1.19 -10.52 3.89
C HIS A 114 -0.86 -9.26 3.06
N HIS A 115 -0.77 -9.38 1.73
CA HIS A 115 -0.57 -8.22 0.86
C HIS A 115 -1.71 -7.19 0.97
N ASN A 116 -2.95 -7.64 1.25
CA ASN A 116 -4.06 -6.73 1.48
C ASN A 116 -4.03 -6.07 2.87
N VAL A 117 -3.35 -6.69 3.86
CA VAL A 117 -3.04 -5.99 5.12
C VAL A 117 -2.09 -4.82 4.85
N LEU A 118 -1.01 -5.04 4.10
CA LEU A 118 -0.08 -3.96 3.69
C LEU A 118 -0.78 -2.87 2.90
N ASN A 119 -1.63 -3.22 1.93
CA ASN A 119 -2.42 -2.27 1.17
C ASN A 119 -3.36 -1.44 2.07
N ALA A 120 -3.97 -2.07 3.06
CA ALA A 120 -4.83 -1.40 4.04
C ALA A 120 -4.03 -0.45 4.96
N LEU A 121 -2.82 -0.85 5.40
CA LEU A 121 -1.92 0.03 6.16
C LEU A 121 -1.48 1.23 5.33
N ALA A 122 -1.19 1.05 4.04
CA ALA A 122 -0.86 2.15 3.13
C ALA A 122 -2.04 3.13 2.99
N ALA A 123 -3.26 2.62 2.78
CA ALA A 123 -4.47 3.43 2.70
C ALA A 123 -4.76 4.17 4.01
N ALA A 124 -4.61 3.50 5.16
CA ALA A 124 -4.77 4.09 6.49
C ALA A 124 -3.74 5.19 6.76
N SER A 125 -2.48 4.99 6.34
CA SER A 125 -1.41 5.98 6.43
C SER A 125 -1.72 7.24 5.62
N ALA A 126 -2.23 7.07 4.39
CA ALA A 126 -2.65 8.19 3.55
C ALA A 126 -3.84 8.94 4.17
N ALA A 127 -4.83 8.22 4.69
CA ALA A 127 -5.98 8.82 5.36
C ALA A 127 -5.57 9.62 6.60
N TRP A 128 -4.66 9.07 7.42
CA TRP A 128 -4.12 9.75 8.59
C TRP A 128 -3.35 11.02 8.21
N ALA A 129 -2.49 10.94 7.19
CA ALA A 129 -1.72 12.08 6.68
C ALA A 129 -2.62 13.22 6.16
N LEU A 130 -3.81 12.88 5.68
CA LEU A 130 -4.85 13.83 5.23
C LEU A 130 -5.77 14.29 6.38
N GLY A 131 -5.53 13.86 7.61
CA GLY A 131 -6.32 14.25 8.79
C GLY A 131 -7.70 13.60 8.88
N LEU A 132 -7.93 12.51 8.17
CA LEU A 132 -9.19 11.76 8.30
C LEU A 132 -9.24 11.01 9.63
N PRO A 133 -10.43 10.87 10.26
CA PRO A 133 -10.56 10.11 11.49
C PRO A 133 -10.55 8.60 11.25
N GLY A 134 -10.12 7.81 12.25
CA GLY A 134 -10.01 6.35 12.14
C GLY A 134 -11.29 5.63 11.68
N HIS A 135 -12.46 6.10 12.13
CA HIS A 135 -13.74 5.51 11.70
C HIS A 135 -14.01 5.63 10.19
N ALA A 136 -13.43 6.63 9.52
CA ALA A 136 -13.54 6.74 8.06
C ALA A 136 -12.73 5.63 7.38
N VAL A 137 -11.57 5.26 7.95
CA VAL A 137 -10.75 4.13 7.49
C VAL A 137 -11.48 2.80 7.74
N GLU A 138 -12.06 2.62 8.93
CA GLU A 138 -12.86 1.43 9.27
C GLU A 138 -13.97 1.21 8.24
N THR A 139 -14.77 2.24 8.00
CA THR A 139 -15.90 2.18 7.05
C THR A 139 -15.43 1.97 5.61
N GLY A 140 -14.38 2.70 5.18
CA GLY A 140 -13.86 2.62 3.82
C GLY A 140 -13.28 1.24 3.50
N LEU A 141 -12.44 0.70 4.39
CA LEU A 141 -11.83 -0.61 4.19
C LEU A 141 -12.84 -1.76 4.32
N ALA A 142 -13.83 -1.66 5.22
CA ALA A 142 -14.92 -2.65 5.32
C ALA A 142 -15.81 -2.67 4.06
N SER A 143 -15.92 -1.57 3.34
CA SER A 143 -16.68 -1.52 2.08
C SER A 143 -15.92 -2.04 0.86
N PHE A 144 -14.60 -2.22 0.97
CA PHE A 144 -13.77 -2.68 -0.13
C PHE A 144 -13.86 -4.21 -0.30
N THR A 145 -14.33 -4.65 -1.45
CA THR A 145 -14.53 -6.07 -1.77
C THR A 145 -13.53 -6.62 -2.79
N GLY A 146 -12.51 -5.84 -3.12
CA GLY A 146 -11.46 -6.21 -4.07
C GLY A 146 -11.45 -5.35 -5.34
N ALA A 147 -10.40 -5.48 -6.12
CA ALA A 147 -10.30 -4.89 -7.45
C ALA A 147 -10.74 -5.93 -8.48
N GLY A 148 -11.41 -5.46 -9.53
CA GLY A 148 -11.77 -6.33 -10.66
C GLY A 148 -10.53 -7.00 -11.25
N ARG A 149 -10.64 -8.26 -11.63
CA ARG A 149 -9.55 -9.08 -12.18
C ARG A 149 -8.36 -9.25 -11.21
N ARG A 150 -8.60 -9.21 -9.89
CA ARG A 150 -7.64 -9.54 -8.83
C ARG A 150 -8.29 -10.53 -7.89
N PHE A 151 -8.09 -11.83 -8.16
CA PHE A 151 -8.74 -12.95 -7.47
C PHE A 151 -10.27 -12.76 -7.35
N GLU A 152 -10.86 -12.25 -8.43
CA GLU A 152 -12.27 -11.89 -8.49
C GLU A 152 -13.13 -13.14 -8.68
N HIS A 153 -14.00 -13.44 -7.72
CA HIS A 153 -14.93 -14.55 -7.85
C HIS A 153 -16.00 -14.24 -8.91
N LYS A 154 -16.09 -15.07 -9.94
CA LYS A 154 -17.04 -14.94 -11.07
C LYS A 154 -18.27 -15.81 -10.93
N GLY A 155 -18.28 -16.76 -10.00
CA GLY A 155 -19.38 -17.68 -9.77
C GLY A 155 -18.95 -19.14 -9.79
N THR A 156 -19.93 -20.03 -9.82
CA THR A 156 -19.70 -21.49 -9.80
C THR A 156 -20.09 -22.11 -11.15
N TYR A 157 -19.22 -22.93 -11.71
CA TYR A 157 -19.48 -23.70 -12.94
C TYR A 157 -19.29 -25.19 -12.68
N HIS A 158 -20.35 -25.97 -12.83
CA HIS A 158 -20.37 -27.43 -12.57
C HIS A 158 -19.79 -27.83 -11.20
N GLY A 159 -20.02 -27.02 -10.15
CA GLY A 159 -19.52 -27.24 -8.79
C GLY A 159 -18.09 -26.77 -8.54
N ALA A 160 -17.43 -26.15 -9.53
CA ALA A 160 -16.13 -25.51 -9.37
C ALA A 160 -16.28 -23.98 -9.21
N GLU A 161 -15.62 -23.40 -8.21
CA GLU A 161 -15.55 -21.95 -8.06
C GLU A 161 -14.63 -21.35 -9.14
N VAL A 162 -15.10 -20.30 -9.82
CA VAL A 162 -14.39 -19.65 -10.91
C VAL A 162 -13.90 -18.29 -10.45
N TYR A 163 -12.59 -18.06 -10.61
CA TYR A 163 -11.93 -16.81 -10.29
C TYR A 163 -11.26 -16.20 -11.52
N ASP A 164 -11.30 -14.88 -11.65
CA ASP A 164 -10.58 -14.10 -12.65
C ASP A 164 -9.42 -13.39 -11.95
N ASP A 165 -8.20 -13.69 -12.38
CA ASP A 165 -6.99 -13.05 -11.88
C ASP A 165 -6.12 -12.59 -13.05
N TYR A 166 -5.74 -11.34 -13.04
CA TYR A 166 -4.83 -10.77 -14.02
C TYR A 166 -3.39 -10.95 -13.51
N ALA A 167 -2.71 -11.93 -14.06
CA ALA A 167 -1.30 -12.19 -13.82
C ALA A 167 -0.43 -11.54 -14.89
#